data_b164b338f5653a8dc62acf86abf22194
#
_entry.id   b164b338f5653a8dc62acf86abf22194
#
_cell.length_a   1.000
_cell.length_b   1.000
_cell.length_c   1.000
_cell.angle_alpha   90.00
_cell.angle_beta   90.00
_cell.angle_gamma   90.00
#
_symmetry.space_group_name_H-M   'P 1'
#
loop_
_entity.id
_entity.type
_entity.pdbx_description
1 polymer ?
#
loop_
_entity_poly.entity_id
_entity_poly.type
_entity_poly.pdbx_seq_one_letter_code
_entity_poly.pdbx_strand_id
1 'polypeptide(L)'
;MTKKKLAYKKVRIIWQDICSSSQWYDDLSDVDKFSYSWCEDIGYLYYKDSKVLKIFTSYSYDEDKLSIGNITAYPRCVVKKILYEK
;
A
#
# COMPACT_ATOMS: atom_id res chain seq x y z
N MET A 1 -28.51 6.98 17.14
CA MET A 1 -27.65 5.81 16.87
C MET A 1 -26.17 6.20 16.96
N THR A 2 -25.42 5.47 17.76
CA THR A 2 -24.01 5.77 17.96
C THR A 2 -23.18 5.19 16.83
N LYS A 3 -22.40 6.05 16.20
CA LYS A 3 -21.52 5.63 15.13
C LYS A 3 -20.24 5.03 15.71
N LYS A 4 -19.92 3.82 15.33
CA LYS A 4 -18.71 3.18 15.82
C LYS A 4 -17.48 3.77 15.19
N LYS A 5 -16.45 3.96 16.00
CA LYS A 5 -15.17 4.46 15.55
C LYS A 5 -14.30 3.28 15.11
N LEU A 6 -13.72 3.39 13.92
CA LEU A 6 -12.80 2.38 13.42
C LEU A 6 -11.51 2.39 14.26
N ALA A 7 -11.11 1.21 14.74
CA ALA A 7 -9.95 1.09 15.64
C ALA A 7 -8.61 1.14 14.91
N TYR A 8 -8.60 1.08 13.58
CA TYR A 8 -7.37 1.02 12.79
C TYR A 8 -6.96 2.41 12.35
N LYS A 9 -5.66 2.66 12.35
CA LYS A 9 -5.12 3.97 11.98
C LYS A 9 -5.09 4.13 10.47
N LYS A 10 -5.46 5.33 10.00
CA LYS A 10 -5.38 5.66 8.60
C LYS A 10 -3.94 6.01 8.27
N VAL A 11 -3.43 5.43 7.20
CA VAL A 11 -2.03 5.58 6.80
C VAL A 11 -1.92 5.84 5.31
N ARG A 12 -0.81 6.43 4.94
CA ARG A 12 -0.38 6.64 3.57
C ARG A 12 0.90 5.85 3.38
N ILE A 13 0.91 4.96 2.40
CA ILE A 13 2.05 4.09 2.13
C ILE A 13 2.75 4.57 0.88
N ILE A 14 4.03 4.91 1.01
CA ILE A 14 4.90 5.24 -0.12
C ILE A 14 5.72 3.99 -0.42
N TRP A 15 5.59 3.47 -1.63
CA TRP A 15 6.23 2.20 -1.98
C TRP A 15 6.77 2.22 -3.41
N GLN A 16 7.63 1.27 -3.71
CA GLN A 16 8.30 1.16 -5.00
C GLN A 16 7.77 -0.04 -5.75
N ASP A 17 7.23 0.21 -6.95
CA ASP A 17 6.72 -0.85 -7.81
C ASP A 17 7.74 -1.16 -8.89
N ILE A 18 7.80 -2.42 -9.28
CA ILE A 18 8.66 -2.84 -10.39
C ILE A 18 8.08 -2.32 -11.70
N CYS A 19 8.97 -2.01 -12.62
CA CYS A 19 8.59 -1.61 -13.98
C CYS A 19 9.23 -2.57 -14.96
N SER A 20 8.54 -2.84 -16.05
CA SER A 20 9.03 -3.70 -17.11
C SER A 20 8.82 -3.05 -18.46
N SER A 21 9.65 -3.38 -19.43
CA SER A 21 9.50 -2.92 -20.80
C SER A 21 9.79 -4.06 -21.74
N SER A 22 8.94 -4.23 -22.75
CA SER A 22 9.18 -5.18 -23.85
C SER A 22 9.83 -4.52 -25.04
N GLN A 23 10.13 -3.24 -24.93
CA GLN A 23 10.75 -2.46 -25.99
C GLN A 23 12.22 -2.83 -26.14
N TRP A 24 12.72 -2.78 -27.39
CA TRP A 24 14.14 -2.94 -27.65
C TRP A 24 14.83 -1.58 -27.59
N TYR A 25 15.98 -1.53 -26.95
CA TYR A 25 16.74 -0.29 -26.75
C TYR A 25 18.04 -0.34 -27.52
N ASP A 26 18.22 0.58 -28.47
CA ASP A 26 19.46 0.74 -29.22
C ASP A 26 20.49 1.56 -28.46
N ASP A 27 20.01 2.53 -27.70
CA ASP A 27 20.85 3.38 -26.87
C ASP A 27 20.81 2.87 -25.44
N LEU A 28 21.92 2.33 -24.95
CA LEU A 28 21.99 1.76 -23.61
C LEU A 28 21.83 2.81 -22.51
N SER A 29 22.06 4.08 -22.83
CA SER A 29 21.80 5.15 -21.84
C SER A 29 20.32 5.23 -21.46
N ASP A 30 19.43 4.83 -22.36
CA ASP A 30 17.99 4.76 -22.05
C ASP A 30 17.68 3.64 -21.07
N VAL A 31 18.42 2.53 -21.17
CA VAL A 31 18.30 1.44 -20.20
C VAL A 31 18.79 1.90 -18.82
N ASP A 32 19.87 2.67 -18.79
CA ASP A 32 20.44 3.18 -17.54
C ASP A 32 19.46 4.10 -16.81
N LYS A 33 18.59 4.78 -17.55
CA LYS A 33 17.57 5.67 -16.97
C LYS A 33 16.31 4.93 -16.58
N PHE A 34 16.13 3.69 -17.05
CA PHE A 34 14.94 2.90 -16.76
C PHE A 34 14.98 2.47 -15.30
N SER A 35 13.87 2.70 -14.60
CA SER A 35 13.81 2.45 -13.16
C SER A 35 12.41 2.05 -12.72
N TYR A 36 12.28 1.78 -11.44
CA TYR A 36 11.00 1.44 -10.82
C TYR A 36 10.16 2.70 -10.59
N SER A 37 8.87 2.50 -10.35
CA SER A 37 7.93 3.59 -10.09
C SER A 37 7.72 3.80 -8.60
N TRP A 38 7.49 5.04 -8.22
CA TRP A 38 7.01 5.37 -6.89
C TRP A 38 5.50 5.38 -6.90
N CYS A 39 4.92 4.74 -5.89
CA CYS A 39 3.47 4.63 -5.75
C CYS A 39 3.05 5.07 -4.37
N GLU A 40 1.80 5.47 -4.26
CA GLU A 40 1.25 5.95 -3.01
C GLU A 40 -0.16 5.41 -2.85
N ASP A 41 -0.40 4.74 -1.72
CA ASP A 41 -1.70 4.20 -1.39
C ASP A 41 -2.16 4.74 -0.05
N ILE A 42 -3.47 4.93 0.09
CA ILE A 42 -4.09 5.37 1.34
C ILE A 42 -5.04 4.28 1.81
N GLY A 43 -4.95 3.94 3.07
CA GLY A 43 -5.82 2.93 3.65
C GLY A 43 -5.68 2.88 5.16
N TYR A 44 -6.20 1.82 5.74
CA TYR A 44 -6.12 1.61 7.19
C TYR A 44 -5.12 0.50 7.47
N LEU A 45 -4.22 0.76 8.42
CA LEU A 45 -3.19 -0.21 8.78
C LEU A 45 -3.79 -1.37 9.54
N TYR A 46 -3.73 -2.56 8.96
CA TYR A 46 -4.24 -3.76 9.60
C TYR A 46 -3.13 -4.48 10.37
N TYR A 47 -1.96 -4.67 9.74
CA TYR A 47 -0.87 -5.44 10.32
C TYR A 47 0.46 -5.06 9.67
N LYS A 48 1.51 -5.08 10.46
CA LYS A 48 2.87 -4.94 9.94
C LYS A 48 3.85 -5.70 10.80
N ASP A 49 4.86 -6.25 10.16
CA ASP A 49 6.02 -6.85 10.81
C ASP A 49 7.24 -6.60 9.92
N SER A 50 8.34 -7.32 10.15
CA SER A 50 9.57 -7.12 9.37
C SER A 50 9.45 -7.61 7.93
N LYS A 51 8.45 -8.40 7.61
CA LYS A 51 8.30 -9.04 6.30
C LYS A 51 7.14 -8.52 5.49
N VAL A 52 6.04 -8.12 6.13
CA VAL A 52 4.81 -7.77 5.43
C VAL A 52 4.13 -6.58 6.07
N LEU A 53 3.45 -5.80 5.24
CA LEU A 53 2.56 -4.72 5.64
C LEU A 53 1.22 -4.97 4.97
N LYS A 54 0.12 -4.91 5.74
CA LYS A 54 -1.23 -5.07 5.20
C LYS A 54 -2.08 -3.87 5.51
N ILE A 55 -2.78 -3.37 4.50
CA ILE A 55 -3.78 -2.31 4.66
C ILE A 55 -5.10 -2.76 4.05
N PHE A 56 -6.18 -2.09 4.40
CA PHE A 56 -7.48 -2.26 3.76
C PHE A 56 -8.08 -0.89 3.50
N THR A 57 -8.96 -0.79 2.51
CA THR A 57 -9.59 0.48 2.14
C THR A 57 -11.09 0.49 2.33
N SER A 58 -11.71 -0.69 2.47
CA SER A 58 -13.16 -0.80 2.64
C SER A 58 -13.49 -1.54 3.91
N TYR A 59 -14.56 -1.12 4.57
CA TYR A 59 -15.03 -1.81 5.77
C TYR A 59 -16.52 -1.57 5.97
N SER A 60 -17.13 -2.48 6.72
CA SER A 60 -18.53 -2.33 7.12
C SER A 60 -18.75 -2.94 8.51
N TYR A 61 -19.75 -2.43 9.20
CA TYR A 61 -20.22 -3.02 10.44
C TYR A 61 -21.60 -3.62 10.21
N ASP A 62 -21.77 -4.86 10.66
CA ASP A 62 -23.06 -5.55 10.66
C ASP A 62 -23.26 -6.10 12.06
N GLU A 63 -24.20 -5.51 12.82
CA GLU A 63 -24.47 -5.91 14.19
C GLU A 63 -23.21 -6.00 15.05
N ASP A 64 -22.39 -4.97 15.01
CA ASP A 64 -21.12 -4.87 15.73
C ASP A 64 -20.00 -5.76 15.20
N LYS A 65 -20.26 -6.49 14.14
CA LYS A 65 -19.24 -7.30 13.49
C LYS A 65 -18.58 -6.52 12.37
N LEU A 66 -17.25 -6.34 12.48
CA LEU A 66 -16.48 -5.63 11.46
C LEU A 66 -16.09 -6.59 10.34
N SER A 67 -16.34 -6.16 9.11
CA SER A 67 -15.81 -6.83 7.91
C SER A 67 -14.93 -5.84 7.16
N ILE A 68 -13.81 -6.29 6.66
CA ILE A 68 -12.88 -5.44 5.90
C ILE A 68 -12.68 -6.02 4.51
N GLY A 69 -12.39 -5.14 3.55
CA GLY A 69 -12.20 -5.54 2.16
C GLY A 69 -11.18 -4.65 1.46
N ASN A 70 -10.86 -5.02 0.23
CA ASN A 70 -9.84 -4.34 -0.57
C ASN A 70 -8.53 -4.30 0.19
N ILE A 71 -7.99 -5.48 0.46
CA ILE A 71 -6.79 -5.65 1.23
C ILE A 71 -5.59 -5.68 0.31
N THR A 72 -4.56 -4.92 0.66
CA THR A 72 -3.27 -4.96 -0.04
C THR A 72 -2.21 -5.44 0.93
N ALA A 73 -1.43 -6.42 0.50
CA ALA A 73 -0.29 -6.89 1.25
C ALA A 73 0.98 -6.52 0.49
N TYR A 74 1.89 -5.82 1.17
CA TYR A 74 3.16 -5.39 0.59
C TYR A 74 4.30 -6.17 1.22
N PRO A 75 5.28 -6.66 0.42
CA PRO A 75 6.56 -7.04 1.03
C PRO A 75 7.19 -5.79 1.66
N ARG A 76 7.71 -5.89 2.89
CA ARG A 76 8.27 -4.71 3.55
C ARG A 76 9.43 -4.09 2.77
N CYS A 77 10.15 -4.89 1.98
CA CYS A 77 11.29 -4.38 1.21
C CYS A 77 10.89 -3.33 0.15
N VAL A 78 9.64 -3.31 -0.30
CA VAL A 78 9.19 -2.31 -1.27
C VAL A 78 8.57 -1.08 -0.60
N VAL A 79 8.29 -1.15 0.69
CA VAL A 79 7.67 -0.04 1.44
C VAL A 79 8.76 0.93 1.87
N LYS A 80 8.64 2.18 1.43
CA LYS A 80 9.63 3.22 1.76
C LYS A 80 9.24 4.00 3.00
N LYS A 81 7.97 4.40 3.08
CA LYS A 81 7.47 5.17 4.22
C LYS A 81 6.05 4.77 4.57
N ILE A 82 5.74 4.84 5.84
CA ILE A 82 4.40 4.71 6.38
C ILE A 82 4.09 6.02 7.09
N LEU A 83 3.16 6.80 6.56
CA LEU A 83 2.78 8.09 7.13
C LEU A 83 1.44 7.95 7.80
N TYR A 84 1.41 8.19 9.10
CA TYR A 84 0.18 8.08 9.87
C TYR A 84 -0.59 9.40 9.82
N GLU A 85 -1.86 9.33 9.48
CA GLU A 85 -2.72 10.49 9.47
C GLU A 85 -3.30 10.72 10.87
N LYS A 86 -3.45 11.98 11.21
CA LYS A 86 -4.00 12.37 12.51
C LYS A 86 -5.52 12.39 12.49
#